data_c6d6416242e073f7cc9bbe48655295d0
#
_entry.id   c6d6416242e073f7cc9bbe48655295d0
#
_cell.length_a   1.000
_cell.length_b   1.000
_cell.length_c   1.000
_cell.angle_alpha   90.00
_cell.angle_beta   90.00
_cell.angle_gamma   90.00
#
_symmetry.space_group_name_H-M   'P 1'
#
loop_
_entity.id
_entity.type
_entity.pdbx_description
1 polymer ?
#
loop_
_entity_poly.entity_id
_entity_poly.type
_entity_poly.pdbx_seq_one_letter_code
_entity_poly.pdbx_strand_id
1 'polypeptide(L)'
;MQLLLNRFLLLVGFIFIFSMCVPPQGDANADFAKEKARLDSLRDLRCPRLMSSAAEYYRNRDWKQTIRVYSEITDLSCDEWNSVYAPPEEIYQYYSFAYTQLGRFDSAEYVLLDGLQKIPQNVQLRKQLAYAYKRQGKTDKEIIEYERLADIAPDDISILNDLAKIYKDQG
;
A
#
# COMPACT_ATOMS: atom_id res chain seq x y z
N MET A 1 -13.14 68.52 -13.53
CA MET A 1 -12.92 67.56 -14.64
C MET A 1 -11.48 66.97 -14.66
N GLN A 2 -10.56 67.54 -13.87
CA GLN A 2 -9.15 67.07 -13.79
C GLN A 2 -8.89 65.98 -12.73
N LEU A 3 -9.75 65.85 -11.74
CA LEU A 3 -9.60 64.88 -10.63
C LEU A 3 -10.02 63.45 -10.98
N LEU A 4 -10.83 63.25 -12.01
CA LEU A 4 -11.27 61.91 -12.46
C LEU A 4 -10.27 61.24 -13.43
N LEU A 5 -9.47 62.02 -14.13
CA LEU A 5 -8.47 61.50 -15.06
C LEU A 5 -7.24 60.91 -14.33
N ASN A 6 -6.88 61.45 -13.17
CA ASN A 6 -5.72 60.95 -12.38
C ASN A 6 -5.99 59.64 -11.64
N ARG A 7 -7.30 59.33 -11.36
CA ARG A 7 -7.65 58.05 -10.74
C ARG A 7 -7.68 56.87 -11.73
N PHE A 8 -7.93 57.17 -13.02
CA PHE A 8 -7.94 56.13 -14.06
C PHE A 8 -6.51 55.71 -14.48
N LEU A 9 -5.55 56.64 -14.44
CA LEU A 9 -4.16 56.34 -14.75
C LEU A 9 -3.42 55.52 -13.65
N LEU A 10 -3.85 55.64 -12.40
CA LEU A 10 -3.30 54.85 -11.29
C LEU A 10 -3.83 53.42 -11.27
N LEU A 11 -5.03 53.15 -11.75
CA LEU A 11 -5.60 51.79 -11.84
C LEU A 11 -5.05 50.98 -13.01
N VAL A 12 -4.69 51.63 -14.13
CA VAL A 12 -4.07 50.93 -15.28
C VAL A 12 -2.60 50.59 -15.03
N GLY A 13 -1.89 51.42 -14.23
CA GLY A 13 -0.49 51.16 -13.83
C GLY A 13 -0.34 49.97 -12.87
N PHE A 14 -1.35 49.68 -12.04
CA PHE A 14 -1.30 48.57 -11.09
C PHE A 14 -1.60 47.20 -11.72
N ILE A 15 -2.28 47.17 -12.85
CA ILE A 15 -2.58 45.89 -13.56
C ILE A 15 -1.39 45.37 -14.34
N PHE A 16 -0.43 46.23 -14.74
CA PHE A 16 0.73 45.84 -15.51
C PHE A 16 1.92 45.31 -14.65
N ILE A 17 1.93 45.55 -13.35
CA ILE A 17 3.06 45.12 -12.48
C ILE A 17 2.86 43.68 -11.96
N PHE A 18 1.60 43.16 -11.94
CA PHE A 18 1.32 41.79 -11.50
C PHE A 18 1.46 40.73 -12.62
N SER A 19 1.71 41.15 -13.87
CA SER A 19 1.81 40.23 -15.03
C SER A 19 3.22 39.73 -15.32
N MET A 20 4.26 40.09 -14.52
CA MET A 20 5.66 39.76 -14.82
C MET A 20 6.33 38.79 -13.86
N CYS A 21 5.60 38.13 -12.95
CA CYS A 21 6.17 37.08 -12.10
C CYS A 21 5.27 35.84 -12.07
N VAL A 22 4.82 35.35 -13.22
CA VAL A 22 4.47 33.95 -13.35
C VAL A 22 5.78 33.24 -13.63
N PRO A 23 6.30 32.40 -12.71
CA PRO A 23 7.45 31.57 -13.05
C PRO A 23 7.08 30.77 -14.29
N PRO A 24 8.03 30.46 -15.20
CA PRO A 24 7.75 29.61 -16.34
C PRO A 24 7.13 28.34 -15.79
N GLN A 25 5.86 28.09 -16.12
CA GLN A 25 5.22 26.81 -15.85
C GLN A 25 6.02 25.81 -16.69
N GLY A 26 7.04 25.23 -16.08
CA GLY A 26 7.66 24.02 -16.59
C GLY A 26 6.52 23.07 -16.91
N ASP A 27 6.60 22.43 -18.06
CA ASP A 27 5.54 21.55 -18.53
C ASP A 27 5.35 20.44 -17.48
N ALA A 28 4.37 20.58 -16.60
CA ALA A 28 4.14 19.67 -15.46
C ALA A 28 4.05 18.21 -15.93
N ASN A 29 3.64 17.99 -17.17
CA ASN A 29 3.63 16.69 -17.82
C ASN A 29 5.05 16.20 -18.16
N ALA A 30 5.95 17.09 -18.57
CA ALA A 30 7.33 16.73 -18.88
C ALA A 30 8.12 16.40 -17.60
N ASP A 31 7.93 17.16 -16.54
CA ASP A 31 8.55 16.89 -15.23
C ASP A 31 8.02 15.58 -14.62
N PHE A 32 6.72 15.33 -14.71
CA PHE A 32 6.13 14.06 -14.28
C PHE A 32 6.67 12.86 -15.09
N ALA A 33 6.76 12.98 -16.41
CA ALA A 33 7.30 11.94 -17.27
C ALA A 33 8.78 11.63 -16.96
N LYS A 34 9.57 12.65 -16.67
CA LYS A 34 10.98 12.51 -16.30
C LYS A 34 11.14 11.82 -14.94
N GLU A 35 10.34 12.20 -13.95
CA GLU A 35 10.39 11.57 -12.64
C GLU A 35 9.92 10.12 -12.68
N LYS A 36 8.87 9.82 -13.44
CA LYS A 36 8.41 8.45 -13.69
C LYS A 36 9.51 7.61 -14.32
N ALA A 37 10.16 8.09 -15.39
CA ALA A 37 11.25 7.37 -16.05
C ALA A 37 12.43 7.10 -15.11
N ARG A 38 12.75 8.07 -14.24
CA ARG A 38 13.77 7.89 -13.19
C ARG A 38 13.39 6.80 -12.19
N LEU A 39 12.14 6.79 -11.74
CA LEU A 39 11.63 5.79 -10.82
C LEU A 39 11.63 4.39 -11.45
N ASP A 40 11.18 4.27 -12.69
CA ASP A 40 11.17 3.00 -13.42
C ASP A 40 12.59 2.46 -13.61
N SER A 41 13.55 3.31 -13.97
CA SER A 41 14.97 2.91 -14.04
C SER A 41 15.54 2.44 -12.71
N LEU A 42 15.12 3.06 -11.59
CA LEU A 42 15.51 2.62 -10.25
C LEU A 42 14.89 1.26 -9.90
N ARG A 43 13.62 1.04 -10.25
CA ARG A 43 12.91 -0.22 -10.06
C ARG A 43 13.54 -1.36 -10.85
N ASP A 44 13.88 -1.11 -12.13
CA ASP A 44 14.59 -2.09 -13.00
C ASP A 44 15.88 -2.61 -12.37
N LEU A 45 16.59 -1.74 -11.68
CA LEU A 45 17.86 -2.11 -11.02
C LEU A 45 17.66 -2.78 -9.68
N ARG A 46 16.70 -2.31 -8.87
CA ARG A 46 16.57 -2.68 -7.45
C ARG A 46 15.57 -3.80 -7.21
N CYS A 47 14.39 -3.76 -7.84
CA CYS A 47 13.34 -4.74 -7.56
C CYS A 47 13.77 -6.19 -7.76
N PRO A 48 14.49 -6.60 -8.83
CA PRO A 48 14.95 -7.97 -8.98
C PRO A 48 15.88 -8.45 -7.85
N ARG A 49 16.77 -7.57 -7.40
CA ARG A 49 17.70 -7.89 -6.29
C ARG A 49 16.97 -8.00 -4.96
N LEU A 50 16.03 -7.09 -4.70
CA LEU A 50 15.23 -7.09 -3.48
C LEU A 50 14.37 -8.36 -3.39
N MET A 51 13.68 -8.74 -4.47
CA MET A 51 12.87 -9.96 -4.51
C MET A 51 13.72 -11.21 -4.25
N SER A 52 14.90 -11.30 -4.87
CA SER A 52 15.83 -12.42 -4.64
C SER A 52 16.31 -12.49 -3.18
N SER A 53 16.68 -11.32 -2.61
CA SER A 53 17.13 -11.23 -1.21
C SER A 53 15.99 -11.54 -0.23
N ALA A 54 14.76 -11.05 -0.52
CA ALA A 54 13.58 -11.35 0.30
C ALA A 54 13.32 -12.86 0.38
N ALA A 55 13.35 -13.54 -0.77
CA ALA A 55 13.19 -15.00 -0.83
C ALA A 55 14.28 -15.76 -0.08
N GLU A 56 15.51 -15.27 -0.11
CA GLU A 56 16.62 -15.86 0.63
C GLU A 56 16.45 -15.69 2.14
N TYR A 57 16.21 -14.47 2.63
CA TYR A 57 15.99 -14.20 4.05
C TYR A 57 14.78 -14.96 4.60
N TYR A 58 13.69 -15.03 3.81
CA TYR A 58 12.49 -15.79 4.19
C TYR A 58 12.81 -17.29 4.37
N ARG A 59 13.51 -17.91 3.43
CA ARG A 59 13.92 -19.32 3.52
C ARG A 59 14.83 -19.59 4.73
N ASN A 60 15.72 -18.65 5.04
CA ASN A 60 16.63 -18.72 6.19
C ASN A 60 15.93 -18.35 7.51
N ARG A 61 14.63 -17.98 7.50
CA ARG A 61 13.85 -17.53 8.65
C ARG A 61 14.45 -16.31 9.35
N ASP A 62 15.20 -15.49 8.63
CA ASP A 62 15.67 -14.20 9.12
C ASP A 62 14.53 -13.17 8.97
N TRP A 63 13.57 -13.25 9.89
CA TRP A 63 12.36 -12.43 9.83
C TRP A 63 12.64 -10.93 9.89
N LYS A 64 13.70 -10.52 10.58
CA LYS A 64 14.06 -9.09 10.65
C LYS A 64 14.54 -8.57 9.30
N GLN A 65 15.41 -9.30 8.62
CA GLN A 65 15.87 -8.94 7.28
C GLN A 65 14.75 -9.09 6.24
N THR A 66 13.92 -10.12 6.37
CA THR A 66 12.72 -10.29 5.54
C THR A 66 11.84 -9.05 5.61
N ILE A 67 11.50 -8.59 6.81
CA ILE A 67 10.69 -7.37 7.03
C ILE A 67 11.36 -6.15 6.38
N ARG A 68 12.66 -5.95 6.61
CA ARG A 68 13.39 -4.82 6.05
C ARG A 68 13.33 -4.80 4.52
N VAL A 69 13.56 -5.94 3.89
CA VAL A 69 13.59 -6.02 2.42
C VAL A 69 12.19 -5.88 1.83
N TYR A 70 11.15 -6.49 2.44
CA TYR A 70 9.78 -6.30 1.96
C TYR A 70 9.27 -4.87 2.16
N SER A 71 9.67 -4.17 3.22
CA SER A 71 9.39 -2.73 3.36
C SER A 71 9.96 -1.95 2.17
N GLU A 72 11.20 -2.23 1.78
CA GLU A 72 11.83 -1.56 0.63
C GLU A 72 11.15 -1.92 -0.71
N ILE A 73 10.68 -3.16 -0.87
CA ILE A 73 9.90 -3.60 -2.03
C ILE A 73 8.59 -2.83 -2.14
N THR A 74 7.87 -2.65 -1.02
CA THR A 74 6.61 -1.90 -0.99
C THR A 74 6.83 -0.40 -1.18
N ASP A 75 7.86 0.18 -0.57
CA ASP A 75 8.23 1.60 -0.73
C ASP A 75 8.59 1.95 -2.18
N LEU A 76 9.19 1.02 -2.92
CA LEU A 76 9.48 1.17 -4.34
C LEU A 76 8.30 0.80 -5.25
N SER A 77 7.20 0.25 -4.71
CA SER A 77 6.07 -0.28 -5.49
C SER A 77 6.51 -1.24 -6.58
N CYS A 78 7.32 -2.24 -6.22
CA CYS A 78 7.87 -3.21 -7.19
C CYS A 78 6.76 -4.03 -7.87
N ASP A 79 5.62 -4.24 -7.20
CA ASP A 79 4.42 -4.88 -7.74
C ASP A 79 3.78 -4.08 -8.90
N GLU A 80 3.83 -2.76 -8.83
CA GLU A 80 3.37 -1.87 -9.90
C GLU A 80 4.33 -1.82 -11.09
N TRP A 81 5.64 -1.99 -10.82
CA TRP A 81 6.65 -2.07 -11.86
C TRP A 81 6.54 -3.36 -12.68
N ASN A 82 6.40 -4.50 -12.02
CA ASN A 82 6.25 -5.80 -12.68
C ASN A 82 5.54 -6.81 -11.78
N SER A 83 4.22 -6.90 -11.90
CA SER A 83 3.38 -7.79 -11.09
C SER A 83 3.60 -9.29 -11.37
N VAL A 84 4.20 -9.66 -12.50
CA VAL A 84 4.56 -11.06 -12.81
C VAL A 84 5.81 -11.47 -12.04
N TYR A 85 6.77 -10.58 -11.92
CA TYR A 85 8.02 -10.83 -11.19
C TYR A 85 7.89 -10.61 -9.69
N ALA A 86 7.08 -9.64 -9.31
CA ALA A 86 6.81 -9.24 -7.93
C ALA A 86 5.29 -9.23 -7.67
N PRO A 87 4.64 -10.41 -7.61
CA PRO A 87 3.19 -10.48 -7.44
C PRO A 87 2.79 -9.92 -6.07
N PRO A 88 1.80 -9.00 -6.03
CA PRO A 88 1.40 -8.35 -4.80
C PRO A 88 0.95 -9.34 -3.73
N GLU A 89 0.27 -10.44 -4.11
CA GLU A 89 -0.15 -11.49 -3.18
C GLU A 89 1.03 -12.11 -2.43
N GLU A 90 2.16 -12.39 -3.10
CA GLU A 90 3.35 -12.96 -2.48
C GLU A 90 4.05 -11.95 -1.58
N ILE A 91 4.17 -10.69 -2.03
CA ILE A 91 4.79 -9.62 -1.26
C ILE A 91 4.08 -9.46 0.07
N TYR A 92 2.77 -9.22 0.06
CA TYR A 92 2.00 -8.94 1.27
C TYR A 92 1.86 -10.19 2.16
N GLN A 93 1.77 -11.39 1.56
CA GLN A 93 1.72 -12.65 2.29
C GLN A 93 3.00 -12.89 3.10
N TYR A 94 4.17 -12.80 2.48
CA TYR A 94 5.43 -13.09 3.16
C TYR A 94 5.87 -11.97 4.10
N TYR A 95 5.55 -10.71 3.75
CA TYR A 95 5.83 -9.57 4.61
C TYR A 95 5.04 -9.65 5.92
N SER A 96 3.73 -9.86 5.84
CA SER A 96 2.87 -10.01 7.02
C SER A 96 3.22 -11.26 7.83
N PHE A 97 3.55 -12.36 7.16
CA PHE A 97 3.98 -13.58 7.82
C PHE A 97 5.25 -13.36 8.66
N ALA A 98 6.24 -12.63 8.14
CA ALA A 98 7.45 -12.33 8.88
C ALA A 98 7.17 -11.53 10.17
N TYR A 99 6.24 -10.56 10.13
CA TYR A 99 5.78 -9.88 11.33
C TYR A 99 5.07 -10.82 12.32
N THR A 100 4.24 -11.72 11.80
CA THR A 100 3.53 -12.73 12.60
C THR A 100 4.53 -13.65 13.33
N GLN A 101 5.62 -14.07 12.67
CA GLN A 101 6.65 -14.91 13.29
C GLN A 101 7.39 -14.20 14.44
N LEU A 102 7.44 -12.87 14.41
CA LEU A 102 8.01 -12.06 15.50
C LEU A 102 6.94 -11.67 16.56
N GLY A 103 5.71 -12.15 16.44
CA GLY A 103 4.62 -11.80 17.35
C GLY A 103 4.12 -10.35 17.20
N ARG A 104 4.52 -9.65 16.12
CA ARG A 104 4.14 -8.25 15.84
C ARG A 104 2.83 -8.18 15.06
N PHE A 105 1.74 -8.59 15.71
CA PHE A 105 0.45 -8.74 15.05
C PHE A 105 -0.16 -7.42 14.57
N ASP A 106 0.08 -6.30 15.27
CA ASP A 106 -0.39 -4.98 14.81
C ASP A 106 0.31 -4.56 13.50
N SER A 107 1.61 -4.85 13.37
CA SER A 107 2.36 -4.59 12.14
C SER A 107 1.90 -5.52 11.01
N ALA A 108 1.59 -6.79 11.32
CA ALA A 108 1.02 -7.72 10.35
C ALA A 108 -0.36 -7.25 9.87
N GLU A 109 -1.24 -6.79 10.79
CA GLU A 109 -2.54 -6.19 10.46
C GLU A 109 -2.37 -5.05 9.45
N TYR A 110 -1.45 -4.10 9.72
CA TYR A 110 -1.21 -2.97 8.84
C TYR A 110 -0.83 -3.42 7.41
N VAL A 111 0.15 -4.32 7.29
CA VAL A 111 0.61 -4.84 5.99
C VAL A 111 -0.50 -5.59 5.25
N LEU A 112 -1.31 -6.39 5.97
CA LEU A 112 -2.41 -7.14 5.38
C LEU A 112 -3.53 -6.23 4.88
N LEU A 113 -3.85 -5.17 5.61
CA LEU A 113 -4.83 -4.19 5.19
C LEU A 113 -4.37 -3.45 3.93
N ASP A 114 -3.09 -3.06 3.84
CA ASP A 114 -2.51 -2.45 2.64
C ASP A 114 -2.58 -3.41 1.44
N GLY A 115 -2.20 -4.68 1.62
CA GLY A 115 -2.33 -5.71 0.58
C GLY A 115 -3.77 -5.91 0.11
N LEU A 116 -4.73 -5.93 1.03
CA LEU A 116 -6.15 -6.08 0.72
C LEU A 116 -6.77 -4.85 0.04
N GLN A 117 -6.15 -3.67 0.11
CA GLN A 117 -6.54 -2.54 -0.74
C GLN A 117 -6.19 -2.78 -2.21
N LYS A 118 -5.06 -3.45 -2.49
CA LYS A 118 -4.63 -3.79 -3.85
C LYS A 118 -5.34 -5.03 -4.41
N ILE A 119 -5.55 -6.04 -3.57
CA ILE A 119 -6.17 -7.33 -3.95
C ILE A 119 -7.30 -7.70 -2.98
N PRO A 120 -8.47 -7.03 -3.05
CA PRO A 120 -9.52 -7.11 -2.03
C PRO A 120 -10.13 -8.50 -1.80
N GLN A 121 -10.08 -9.37 -2.79
CA GLN A 121 -10.68 -10.72 -2.73
C GLN A 121 -9.64 -11.82 -2.43
N ASN A 122 -8.43 -11.46 -2.01
CA ASN A 122 -7.41 -12.47 -1.72
C ASN A 122 -7.73 -13.22 -0.42
N VAL A 123 -8.12 -14.48 -0.57
CA VAL A 123 -8.50 -15.38 0.54
C VAL A 123 -7.36 -15.57 1.53
N GLN A 124 -6.12 -15.72 1.02
CA GLN A 124 -4.97 -16.00 1.89
C GLN A 124 -4.60 -14.82 2.79
N LEU A 125 -4.62 -13.59 2.25
CA LEU A 125 -4.38 -12.40 3.06
C LEU A 125 -5.48 -12.19 4.12
N ARG A 126 -6.76 -12.47 3.77
CA ARG A 126 -7.85 -12.40 4.75
C ARG A 126 -7.71 -13.44 5.84
N LYS A 127 -7.34 -14.68 5.52
CA LYS A 127 -7.08 -15.71 6.54
C LYS A 127 -5.95 -15.28 7.49
N GLN A 128 -4.89 -14.68 6.97
CA GLN A 128 -3.82 -14.15 7.80
C GLN A 128 -4.27 -12.95 8.66
N LEU A 129 -5.13 -12.08 8.13
CA LEU A 129 -5.68 -10.94 8.87
C LEU A 129 -6.59 -11.41 10.01
N ALA A 130 -7.48 -12.37 9.75
CA ALA A 130 -8.31 -12.99 10.79
C ALA A 130 -7.43 -13.62 11.88
N TYR A 131 -6.37 -14.33 11.51
CA TYR A 131 -5.40 -14.87 12.46
C TYR A 131 -4.71 -13.77 13.28
N ALA A 132 -4.30 -12.66 12.65
CA ALA A 132 -3.72 -11.53 13.36
C ALA A 132 -4.70 -10.93 14.38
N TYR A 133 -5.98 -10.78 14.03
CA TYR A 133 -7.02 -10.33 14.94
C TYR A 133 -7.23 -11.28 16.12
N LYS A 134 -7.29 -12.58 15.84
CA LYS A 134 -7.37 -13.62 16.87
C LYS A 134 -6.23 -13.49 17.90
N ARG A 135 -5.01 -13.32 17.41
CA ARG A 135 -3.82 -13.21 18.29
C ARG A 135 -3.77 -11.90 19.09
N GLN A 136 -4.52 -10.89 18.65
CA GLN A 136 -4.70 -9.60 19.34
C GLN A 136 -5.93 -9.61 20.28
N GLY A 137 -6.74 -10.67 20.29
CA GLY A 137 -8.00 -10.73 21.03
C GLY A 137 -9.10 -9.82 20.44
N LYS A 138 -8.99 -9.43 19.18
CA LYS A 138 -9.97 -8.60 18.47
C LYS A 138 -11.05 -9.47 17.82
N THR A 139 -11.84 -10.17 18.63
CA THR A 139 -12.76 -11.22 18.16
C THR A 139 -13.82 -10.70 17.19
N ASP A 140 -14.38 -9.50 17.42
CA ASP A 140 -15.36 -8.91 16.49
C ASP A 140 -14.78 -8.71 15.09
N LYS A 141 -13.51 -8.29 15.01
CA LYS A 141 -12.82 -8.12 13.71
C LYS A 141 -12.47 -9.47 13.07
N GLU A 142 -12.10 -10.47 13.88
CA GLU A 142 -11.88 -11.85 13.40
C GLU A 142 -13.14 -12.39 12.73
N ILE A 143 -14.31 -12.23 13.35
CA ILE A 143 -15.60 -12.65 12.79
C ILE A 143 -15.88 -11.97 11.46
N ILE A 144 -15.73 -10.64 11.39
CA ILE A 144 -15.96 -9.87 10.16
C ILE A 144 -15.11 -10.40 9.01
N GLU A 145 -13.83 -10.75 9.26
CA GLU A 145 -12.99 -11.29 8.19
C GLU A 145 -13.40 -12.71 7.79
N TYR A 146 -13.87 -13.55 8.72
CA TYR A 146 -14.40 -14.87 8.36
C TYR A 146 -15.75 -14.79 7.63
N GLU A 147 -16.63 -13.85 7.95
CA GLU A 147 -17.86 -13.58 7.18
C GLU A 147 -17.52 -13.18 5.74
N ARG A 148 -16.56 -12.25 5.56
CA ARG A 148 -16.07 -11.87 4.23
C ARG A 148 -15.43 -13.05 3.48
N LEU A 149 -14.73 -13.93 4.17
CA LEU A 149 -14.17 -15.15 3.59
C LEU A 149 -15.27 -16.09 3.11
N ALA A 150 -16.34 -16.26 3.87
CA ALA A 150 -17.50 -17.06 3.48
C ALA A 150 -18.21 -16.47 2.25
N ASP A 151 -18.28 -15.14 2.13
CA ASP A 151 -18.82 -14.47 0.93
C ASP A 151 -17.95 -14.69 -0.31
N ILE A 152 -16.62 -14.68 -0.15
CA ILE A 152 -15.65 -14.84 -1.26
C ILE A 152 -15.56 -16.31 -1.71
N ALA A 153 -15.62 -17.24 -0.76
CA ALA A 153 -15.44 -18.67 -0.99
C ALA A 153 -16.53 -19.48 -0.26
N PRO A 154 -17.80 -19.40 -0.70
CA PRO A 154 -18.94 -19.98 0.00
C PRO A 154 -18.90 -21.51 0.06
N ASP A 155 -18.16 -22.16 -0.83
CA ASP A 155 -17.99 -23.62 -0.87
C ASP A 155 -16.78 -24.12 -0.05
N ASP A 156 -16.00 -23.23 0.55
CA ASP A 156 -14.86 -23.62 1.42
C ASP A 156 -15.37 -24.02 2.81
N ILE A 157 -15.60 -25.32 2.99
CA ILE A 157 -16.09 -25.91 4.25
C ILE A 157 -15.17 -25.57 5.43
N SER A 158 -13.87 -25.37 5.21
CA SER A 158 -12.92 -25.01 6.26
C SER A 158 -13.26 -23.62 6.82
N ILE A 159 -13.54 -22.65 5.98
CA ILE A 159 -13.94 -21.30 6.37
C ILE A 159 -15.22 -21.33 7.20
N LEU A 160 -16.23 -22.06 6.72
CA LEU A 160 -17.52 -22.17 7.40
C LEU A 160 -17.40 -22.84 8.76
N ASN A 161 -16.57 -23.87 8.88
CA ASN A 161 -16.29 -24.53 10.16
C ASN A 161 -15.56 -23.62 11.15
N ASP A 162 -14.58 -22.85 10.66
CA ASP A 162 -13.85 -21.90 11.51
C ASP A 162 -14.80 -20.80 12.03
N LEU A 163 -15.66 -20.25 11.16
CA LEU A 163 -16.66 -19.25 11.54
C LEU A 163 -17.66 -19.81 12.57
N ALA A 164 -18.19 -21.00 12.33
CA ALA A 164 -19.12 -21.67 13.26
C ALA A 164 -18.47 -21.91 14.63
N LYS A 165 -17.18 -22.29 14.66
CA LYS A 165 -16.44 -22.47 15.89
C LYS A 165 -16.29 -21.15 16.67
N ILE A 166 -15.96 -20.05 15.98
CA ILE A 166 -15.83 -18.74 16.62
C ILE A 166 -17.14 -18.32 17.26
N TYR A 167 -18.27 -18.46 16.56
CA TYR A 167 -19.59 -18.17 17.14
C TYR A 167 -19.93 -19.03 18.34
N LYS A 168 -19.62 -20.33 18.27
CA LYS A 168 -19.84 -21.24 19.39
C LYS A 168 -19.03 -20.87 20.63
N ASP A 169 -17.80 -20.37 20.43
CA ASP A 169 -16.90 -19.99 21.53
C ASP A 169 -17.35 -18.67 22.20
N GLN A 170 -18.27 -17.94 21.56
CA GLN A 170 -18.82 -16.67 22.09
C GLN A 170 -20.14 -16.80 22.83
N GLY A 171 -20.89 -17.84 22.60
CA GLY A 171 -22.25 -17.94 23.11
C GLY A 171 -22.67 -19.13 23.75
#